data_0a7933d9f9daa479b492e0725b88cb44
#
_entry.id   0a7933d9f9daa479b492e0725b88cb44
#
_cell.length_a   1.000
_cell.length_b   1.000
_cell.length_c   1.000
_cell.angle_alpha   90.00
_cell.angle_beta   90.00
_cell.angle_gamma   90.00
#
_symmetry.space_group_name_H-M   'P 1'
#
loop_
_entity.id
_entity.type
_entity.pdbx_description
1 polymer ?
#
loop_
_entity_poly.entity_id
_entity_poly.type
_entity_poly.pdbx_seq_one_letter_code
_entity_poly.pdbx_strand_id
1 'polypeptide(L)'
;MKSHTLLLIAGLLVFPWTLAAETVNHHHDANAQRKIELNAGRKWATDEPLRTGMTAIKALAATALPKAHAGKLTSAQYDALANDISAQLTYIVQNCKLDPRADAQLHIVIGDIAQGVETMQGKLPDKGRPLGVVEVSRAMNTYGEYFNHPGWQAIKLPQ
;
A
#
# COMPACT_ATOMS: atom_id res chain seq x y z
N MET A 1 -37.59 81.78 -14.34
CA MET A 1 -37.96 80.49 -13.94
C MET A 1 -36.82 79.56 -14.45
N LYS A 2 -35.90 79.17 -13.63
CA LYS A 2 -34.67 78.43 -14.03
C LYS A 2 -34.66 77.13 -13.24
N SER A 3 -34.85 75.99 -13.97
CA SER A 3 -34.81 74.69 -13.45
C SER A 3 -33.36 74.26 -13.28
N HIS A 4 -32.94 73.90 -12.08
CA HIS A 4 -31.65 73.30 -11.81
C HIS A 4 -31.83 71.73 -11.71
N THR A 5 -31.30 71.08 -12.71
CA THR A 5 -31.25 69.57 -12.74
C THR A 5 -30.03 69.10 -11.94
N LEU A 6 -30.25 68.38 -10.83
CA LEU A 6 -29.20 67.86 -10.01
C LEU A 6 -28.85 66.46 -10.53
N LEU A 7 -27.64 66.28 -11.04
CA LEU A 7 -27.11 65.01 -11.51
C LEU A 7 -26.45 64.25 -10.30
N LEU A 8 -27.07 63.16 -9.85
CA LEU A 8 -26.52 62.25 -8.88
C LEU A 8 -25.65 61.23 -9.61
N ILE A 9 -24.33 61.32 -9.41
CA ILE A 9 -23.37 60.34 -9.88
C ILE A 9 -23.26 59.23 -8.80
N ALA A 10 -23.85 58.06 -9.07
CA ALA A 10 -23.67 56.87 -8.25
C ALA A 10 -22.35 56.20 -8.62
N GLY A 11 -21.34 56.33 -7.75
CA GLY A 11 -20.06 55.63 -7.90
C GLY A 11 -20.20 54.17 -7.54
N LEU A 12 -20.09 53.27 -8.54
CA LEU A 12 -19.94 51.83 -8.32
C LEU A 12 -18.51 51.58 -7.84
N LEU A 13 -18.36 51.21 -6.57
CA LEU A 13 -17.14 50.65 -6.02
C LEU A 13 -17.08 49.17 -6.41
N VAL A 14 -16.30 48.87 -7.46
CA VAL A 14 -15.98 47.48 -7.84
C VAL A 14 -14.84 47.02 -6.92
N PHE A 15 -15.16 46.17 -5.92
CA PHE A 15 -14.15 45.47 -5.15
C PHE A 15 -13.63 44.30 -5.98
N PRO A 16 -12.34 44.19 -6.28
CA PRO A 16 -11.79 43.00 -6.88
C PRO A 16 -11.70 41.93 -5.78
N TRP A 17 -12.56 40.92 -5.86
CA TRP A 17 -12.39 39.68 -5.11
C TRP A 17 -11.19 38.91 -5.70
N THR A 18 -10.03 39.10 -5.10
CA THR A 18 -8.91 38.20 -5.35
C THR A 18 -9.21 36.85 -4.69
N LEU A 19 -9.64 35.88 -5.50
CA LEU A 19 -9.63 34.48 -5.11
C LEU A 19 -8.16 34.09 -4.93
N ALA A 20 -7.68 34.09 -3.69
CA ALA A 20 -6.46 33.40 -3.34
C ALA A 20 -6.76 31.88 -3.43
N ALA A 21 -6.40 31.26 -4.56
CA ALA A 21 -6.33 29.83 -4.64
C ALA A 21 -5.18 29.37 -3.73
N GLU A 22 -5.52 28.92 -2.52
CA GLU A 22 -4.59 28.18 -1.70
C GLU A 22 -4.30 26.86 -2.45
N THR A 23 -3.18 26.81 -3.13
CA THR A 23 -2.60 25.57 -3.60
C THR A 23 -2.17 24.79 -2.36
N VAL A 24 -3.04 23.91 -1.89
CA VAL A 24 -2.67 22.88 -0.91
C VAL A 24 -1.65 21.99 -1.60
N ASN A 25 -0.39 22.34 -1.44
CA ASN A 25 0.72 21.46 -1.80
C ASN A 25 0.66 20.24 -0.88
N HIS A 26 -0.07 19.22 -1.29
CA HIS A 26 0.13 17.89 -0.76
C HIS A 26 1.49 17.39 -1.27
N HIS A 27 2.56 17.84 -0.61
CA HIS A 27 3.80 17.10 -0.64
C HIS A 27 3.50 15.76 0.04
N HIS A 28 3.12 14.77 -0.76
CA HIS A 28 3.31 13.40 -0.39
C HIS A 28 4.83 13.23 -0.28
N ASP A 29 5.35 13.34 0.93
CA ASP A 29 6.64 12.76 1.29
C ASP A 29 6.49 11.24 1.14
N ALA A 30 6.58 10.79 -0.12
CA ALA A 30 6.53 9.37 -0.51
C ALA A 30 7.72 8.59 0.05
N ASN A 31 8.57 9.22 0.85
CA ASN A 31 9.82 8.65 1.36
C ASN A 31 9.95 8.67 2.89
N ALA A 32 8.91 8.99 3.63
CA ALA A 32 8.85 8.60 5.02
C ALA A 32 8.63 7.07 5.02
N GLN A 33 9.70 6.29 5.17
CA GLN A 33 9.60 4.86 5.44
C GLN A 33 8.64 4.69 6.61
N ARG A 34 7.41 4.28 6.30
CA ARG A 34 6.40 4.00 7.33
C ARG A 34 6.94 2.82 8.12
N LYS A 35 7.48 3.11 9.30
CA LYS A 35 8.04 2.11 10.18
C LYS A 35 6.90 1.34 10.82
N ILE A 36 6.87 0.04 10.62
CA ILE A 36 5.95 -0.85 11.31
C ILE A 36 6.33 -0.94 12.79
N GLU A 37 5.34 -0.93 13.68
CA GLU A 37 5.55 -0.91 15.13
C GLU A 37 4.70 -1.96 15.84
N LEU A 38 5.19 -2.46 16.97
CA LEU A 38 4.44 -3.34 17.85
C LEU A 38 3.40 -2.54 18.68
N ASN A 39 2.34 -3.21 19.10
CA ASN A 39 1.34 -2.67 20.01
C ASN A 39 1.87 -2.70 21.46
N ALA A 40 2.54 -1.65 21.89
CA ALA A 40 3.18 -1.58 23.21
C ALA A 40 4.05 -2.82 23.49
N GLY A 41 4.90 -3.21 22.54
CA GLY A 41 5.78 -4.37 22.65
C GLY A 41 5.13 -5.72 22.36
N ARG A 42 3.83 -5.77 22.04
CA ARG A 42 3.08 -6.99 21.69
C ARG A 42 2.70 -7.01 20.23
N LYS A 43 2.53 -8.19 19.65
CA LYS A 43 2.01 -8.35 18.29
C LYS A 43 0.55 -7.89 18.22
N TRP A 44 0.18 -7.34 17.06
CA TRP A 44 -1.19 -6.95 16.75
C TRP A 44 -2.11 -8.16 16.62
N ALA A 45 -3.34 -8.04 17.11
CA ALA A 45 -4.35 -9.08 16.94
C ALA A 45 -4.72 -9.24 15.46
N THR A 46 -5.11 -10.46 15.09
CA THR A 46 -5.53 -10.83 13.74
C THR A 46 -6.91 -11.46 13.78
N ASP A 47 -7.70 -11.26 12.73
CA ASP A 47 -8.94 -11.99 12.51
C ASP A 47 -8.74 -13.20 11.57
N GLU A 48 -9.80 -13.97 11.36
CA GLU A 48 -9.74 -15.15 10.49
C GLU A 48 -9.51 -14.82 9.01
N PRO A 49 -10.20 -13.82 8.40
CA PRO A 49 -9.94 -13.46 7.01
C PRO A 49 -8.49 -13.04 6.76
N LEU A 50 -7.89 -12.26 7.66
CA LEU A 50 -6.49 -11.89 7.57
C LEU A 50 -5.58 -13.12 7.60
N ARG A 51 -5.78 -14.02 8.57
CA ARG A 51 -4.97 -15.23 8.68
C ARG A 51 -5.10 -16.12 7.46
N THR A 52 -6.30 -16.28 6.93
CA THR A 52 -6.57 -17.09 5.73
C THR A 52 -5.81 -16.53 4.52
N GLY A 53 -5.97 -15.25 4.21
CA GLY A 53 -5.31 -14.63 3.08
C GLY A 53 -3.78 -14.62 3.20
N MET A 54 -3.25 -14.28 4.40
CA MET A 54 -1.80 -14.27 4.63
C MET A 54 -1.18 -15.68 4.56
N THR A 55 -1.91 -16.72 5.01
CA THR A 55 -1.47 -18.12 4.84
C THR A 55 -1.37 -18.49 3.37
N ALA A 56 -2.35 -18.08 2.56
CA ALA A 56 -2.33 -18.35 1.12
C ALA A 56 -1.18 -17.62 0.41
N ILE A 57 -0.97 -16.32 0.68
CA ILE A 57 0.15 -15.56 0.12
C ILE A 57 1.49 -16.20 0.50
N LYS A 58 1.65 -16.59 1.77
CA LYS A 58 2.87 -17.24 2.25
C LYS A 58 3.14 -18.55 1.51
N ALA A 59 2.13 -19.37 1.28
CA ALA A 59 2.26 -20.64 0.58
C ALA A 59 2.68 -20.42 -0.89
N LEU A 60 2.07 -19.45 -1.58
CA LEU A 60 2.43 -19.06 -2.94
C LEU A 60 3.89 -18.61 -3.01
N ALA A 61 4.29 -17.67 -2.16
CA ALA A 61 5.64 -17.14 -2.14
C ALA A 61 6.69 -18.22 -1.79
N ALA A 62 6.45 -19.02 -0.76
CA ALA A 62 7.37 -20.08 -0.33
C ALA A 62 7.57 -21.14 -1.41
N THR A 63 6.51 -21.48 -2.17
CA THR A 63 6.58 -22.44 -3.28
C THR A 63 7.35 -21.90 -4.48
N ALA A 64 7.17 -20.60 -4.77
CA ALA A 64 7.80 -19.95 -5.92
C ALA A 64 9.27 -19.58 -5.66
N LEU A 65 9.64 -19.26 -4.43
CA LEU A 65 10.95 -18.69 -4.08
C LEU A 65 12.14 -19.52 -4.57
N PRO A 66 12.22 -20.85 -4.36
CA PRO A 66 13.36 -21.63 -4.85
C PRO A 66 13.44 -21.65 -6.39
N LYS A 67 12.30 -21.63 -7.08
CA LYS A 67 12.26 -21.59 -8.55
C LYS A 67 12.66 -20.23 -9.09
N ALA A 68 12.21 -19.15 -8.43
CA ALA A 68 12.58 -17.78 -8.78
C ALA A 68 14.09 -17.57 -8.57
N HIS A 69 14.63 -18.01 -7.43
CA HIS A 69 16.06 -17.92 -7.14
C HIS A 69 16.92 -18.67 -8.17
N ALA A 70 16.44 -19.82 -8.65
CA ALA A 70 17.12 -20.61 -9.66
C ALA A 70 16.89 -20.11 -11.11
N GLY A 71 16.17 -19.00 -11.31
CA GLY A 71 15.85 -18.46 -12.63
C GLY A 71 14.95 -19.40 -13.47
N LYS A 72 14.15 -20.25 -12.83
CA LYS A 72 13.34 -21.30 -13.49
C LYS A 72 11.89 -20.89 -13.75
N LEU A 73 11.51 -19.65 -13.46
CA LEU A 73 10.18 -19.14 -13.74
C LEU A 73 10.18 -18.32 -15.04
N THR A 74 9.17 -18.53 -15.88
CA THR A 74 8.89 -17.71 -17.05
C THR A 74 8.17 -16.42 -16.66
N SER A 75 8.15 -15.41 -17.56
CA SER A 75 7.39 -14.17 -17.34
C SER A 75 5.92 -14.45 -17.07
N ALA A 76 5.29 -15.37 -17.82
CA ALA A 76 3.90 -15.75 -17.64
C ALA A 76 3.64 -16.39 -16.24
N GLN A 77 4.61 -17.15 -15.72
CA GLN A 77 4.49 -17.73 -14.37
C GLN A 77 4.64 -16.67 -13.27
N TYR A 78 5.49 -15.65 -13.47
CA TYR A 78 5.52 -14.50 -12.56
C TYR A 78 4.22 -13.71 -12.60
N ASP A 79 3.63 -13.48 -13.77
CA ASP A 79 2.36 -12.77 -13.92
C ASP A 79 1.21 -13.54 -13.25
N ALA A 80 1.14 -14.87 -13.42
CA ALA A 80 0.15 -15.72 -12.75
C ALA A 80 0.30 -15.66 -11.22
N LEU A 81 1.53 -15.81 -10.71
CA LEU A 81 1.80 -15.71 -9.27
C LEU A 81 1.41 -14.34 -8.70
N ALA A 82 1.73 -13.26 -9.42
CA ALA A 82 1.37 -11.91 -9.03
C ALA A 82 -0.16 -11.72 -8.97
N ASN A 83 -0.90 -12.29 -9.92
CA ASN A 83 -2.36 -12.26 -9.93
C ASN A 83 -2.97 -13.05 -8.77
N ASP A 84 -2.43 -14.24 -8.47
CA ASP A 84 -2.90 -15.07 -7.36
C ASP A 84 -2.68 -14.35 -6.01
N ILE A 85 -1.52 -13.72 -5.81
CA ILE A 85 -1.23 -12.92 -4.61
C ILE A 85 -2.17 -11.70 -4.54
N SER A 86 -2.39 -11.00 -5.65
CA SER A 86 -3.30 -9.85 -5.72
C SER A 86 -4.73 -10.23 -5.36
N ALA A 87 -5.20 -11.41 -5.77
CA ALA A 87 -6.51 -11.93 -5.39
C ALA A 87 -6.63 -12.13 -3.86
N GLN A 88 -5.57 -12.61 -3.21
CA GLN A 88 -5.55 -12.75 -1.75
C GLN A 88 -5.51 -11.39 -1.04
N LEU A 89 -4.76 -10.43 -1.56
CA LEU A 89 -4.80 -9.05 -1.02
C LEU A 89 -6.20 -8.46 -1.12
N THR A 90 -6.87 -8.62 -2.26
CA THR A 90 -8.25 -8.19 -2.45
C THR A 90 -9.19 -8.85 -1.43
N TYR A 91 -9.05 -10.16 -1.23
CA TYR A 91 -9.83 -10.89 -0.22
C TYR A 91 -9.62 -10.33 1.20
N ILE A 92 -8.37 -10.07 1.59
CA ILE A 92 -8.04 -9.48 2.90
C ILE A 92 -8.71 -8.12 3.04
N VAL A 93 -8.53 -7.22 2.08
CA VAL A 93 -9.06 -5.85 2.13
C VAL A 93 -10.59 -5.83 2.22
N GLN A 94 -11.27 -6.78 1.56
CA GLN A 94 -12.73 -6.85 1.56
C GLN A 94 -13.33 -7.47 2.83
N ASN A 95 -12.61 -8.35 3.52
CA ASN A 95 -13.18 -9.18 4.57
C ASN A 95 -12.56 -8.96 5.96
N CYS A 96 -11.34 -8.43 6.04
CA CYS A 96 -10.64 -8.18 7.28
C CYS A 96 -11.28 -7.03 8.08
N LYS A 97 -11.40 -7.19 9.40
CA LYS A 97 -11.93 -6.17 10.32
C LYS A 97 -11.05 -6.11 11.55
N LEU A 98 -10.03 -5.29 11.49
CA LEU A 98 -9.10 -5.06 12.59
C LEU A 98 -9.43 -3.79 13.38
N ASP A 99 -8.82 -3.68 14.56
CA ASP A 99 -8.70 -2.39 15.24
C ASP A 99 -8.00 -1.38 14.33
N PRO A 100 -8.42 -0.09 14.29
CA PRO A 100 -7.85 0.90 13.36
C PRO A 100 -6.32 1.06 13.45
N ARG A 101 -5.71 0.86 14.63
CA ARG A 101 -4.25 0.93 14.78
C ARG A 101 -3.57 -0.31 14.18
N ALA A 102 -4.15 -1.49 14.38
CA ALA A 102 -3.66 -2.72 13.76
C ALA A 102 -3.80 -2.65 12.23
N ASP A 103 -4.92 -2.13 11.74
CA ASP A 103 -5.19 -1.94 10.33
C ASP A 103 -4.16 -0.99 9.68
N ALA A 104 -3.83 0.13 10.32
CA ALA A 104 -2.80 1.04 9.86
C ALA A 104 -1.42 0.36 9.72
N GLN A 105 -1.06 -0.56 10.63
CA GLN A 105 0.18 -1.33 10.54
C GLN A 105 0.09 -2.40 9.43
N LEU A 106 -1.08 -3.01 9.25
CA LEU A 106 -1.31 -3.98 8.18
C LEU A 106 -1.13 -3.35 6.80
N HIS A 107 -1.58 -2.12 6.61
CA HIS A 107 -1.42 -1.39 5.35
C HIS A 107 0.05 -1.20 4.94
N ILE A 108 0.98 -1.14 5.88
CA ILE A 108 2.43 -1.12 5.58
C ILE A 108 2.83 -2.44 4.94
N VAL A 109 2.45 -3.57 5.55
CA VAL A 109 2.76 -4.91 5.02
C VAL A 109 2.09 -5.14 3.65
N ILE A 110 0.83 -4.73 3.50
CA ILE A 110 0.11 -4.82 2.21
C ILE A 110 0.84 -4.01 1.14
N GLY A 111 1.33 -2.81 1.47
CA GLY A 111 2.12 -1.98 0.56
C GLY A 111 3.41 -2.69 0.10
N ASP A 112 4.13 -3.33 1.02
CA ASP A 112 5.35 -4.08 0.69
C ASP A 112 5.05 -5.29 -0.20
N ILE A 113 3.94 -6.01 0.06
CA ILE A 113 3.50 -7.12 -0.79
C ILE A 113 3.12 -6.60 -2.18
N ALA A 114 2.37 -5.50 -2.26
CA ALA A 114 1.95 -4.90 -3.53
C ALA A 114 3.15 -4.46 -4.37
N GLN A 115 4.19 -3.88 -3.74
CA GLN A 115 5.43 -3.56 -4.44
C GLN A 115 6.11 -4.81 -5.01
N GLY A 116 6.17 -5.90 -4.26
CA GLY A 116 6.69 -7.18 -4.75
C GLY A 116 5.87 -7.74 -5.93
N VAL A 117 4.54 -7.59 -5.89
CA VAL A 117 3.65 -7.93 -7.00
C VAL A 117 3.99 -7.12 -8.24
N GLU A 118 4.15 -5.81 -8.13
CA GLU A 118 4.53 -4.94 -9.26
C GLU A 118 5.91 -5.30 -9.83
N THR A 119 6.87 -5.65 -8.96
CA THR A 119 8.18 -6.15 -9.37
C THR A 119 8.06 -7.45 -10.18
N MET A 120 7.25 -8.43 -9.71
CA MET A 120 6.98 -9.67 -10.45
C MET A 120 6.34 -9.41 -11.81
N GLN A 121 5.44 -8.43 -11.93
CA GLN A 121 4.81 -8.03 -13.19
C GLN A 121 5.74 -7.28 -14.15
N GLY A 122 6.96 -6.96 -13.69
CA GLY A 122 7.94 -6.19 -14.52
C GLY A 122 7.57 -4.72 -14.71
N LYS A 123 6.73 -4.17 -13.82
CA LYS A 123 6.34 -2.74 -13.84
C LYS A 123 7.45 -1.82 -13.33
N LEU A 124 8.45 -2.38 -12.63
CA LEU A 124 9.59 -1.65 -12.12
C LEU A 124 10.82 -1.97 -12.98
N PRO A 125 11.22 -1.10 -13.92
CA PRO A 125 12.20 -1.44 -14.97
C PRO A 125 13.59 -1.75 -14.41
N ASP A 126 13.95 -1.17 -13.26
CA ASP A 126 15.27 -1.34 -12.63
C ASP A 126 15.36 -2.60 -11.76
N LYS A 127 14.25 -3.36 -11.65
CA LYS A 127 14.15 -4.57 -10.81
C LYS A 127 13.82 -5.80 -11.65
N GLY A 128 14.60 -6.85 -11.45
CA GLY A 128 14.27 -8.15 -12.07
C GLY A 128 13.07 -8.82 -11.39
N ARG A 129 12.20 -9.47 -12.17
CA ARG A 129 10.99 -10.18 -11.68
C ARG A 129 11.26 -11.15 -10.52
N PRO A 130 12.38 -11.91 -10.47
CA PRO A 130 12.70 -12.79 -9.32
C PRO A 130 12.76 -12.05 -7.98
N LEU A 131 13.19 -10.79 -7.97
CA LEU A 131 13.28 -9.98 -6.77
C LEU A 131 11.90 -9.77 -6.13
N GLY A 132 10.83 -9.67 -6.93
CA GLY A 132 9.47 -9.50 -6.43
C GLY A 132 9.02 -10.66 -5.52
N VAL A 133 9.44 -11.90 -5.83
CA VAL A 133 9.14 -13.05 -4.96
C VAL A 133 9.88 -12.94 -3.62
N VAL A 134 11.12 -12.43 -3.65
CA VAL A 134 11.91 -12.17 -2.43
C VAL A 134 11.28 -11.05 -1.61
N GLU A 135 10.83 -9.97 -2.25
CA GLU A 135 10.15 -8.84 -1.60
C GLU A 135 8.87 -9.30 -0.89
N VAL A 136 8.01 -10.06 -1.57
CA VAL A 136 6.81 -10.66 -0.94
C VAL A 136 7.21 -11.58 0.22
N SER A 137 8.23 -12.43 0.07
CA SER A 137 8.67 -13.32 1.14
C SER A 137 9.16 -12.57 2.37
N ARG A 138 9.86 -11.45 2.18
CA ARG A 138 10.29 -10.56 3.27
C ARG A 138 9.08 -9.92 3.96
N ALA A 139 8.12 -9.40 3.19
CA ALA A 139 6.90 -8.83 3.74
C ALA A 139 6.10 -9.86 4.57
N MET A 140 6.06 -11.13 4.12
CA MET A 140 5.46 -12.22 4.92
C MET A 140 6.19 -12.46 6.23
N ASN A 141 7.52 -12.37 6.25
CA ASN A 141 8.29 -12.50 7.47
C ASN A 141 8.03 -11.31 8.41
N THR A 142 8.02 -10.09 7.89
CA THR A 142 7.62 -8.89 8.63
C THR A 142 6.22 -9.04 9.24
N TYR A 143 5.23 -9.52 8.46
CA TYR A 143 3.90 -9.82 9.01
C TYR A 143 3.98 -10.73 10.23
N GLY A 144 4.73 -11.83 10.15
CA GLY A 144 4.88 -12.77 11.25
C GLY A 144 5.59 -12.23 12.49
N GLU A 145 6.40 -11.18 12.34
CA GLU A 145 7.07 -10.50 13.46
C GLU A 145 6.10 -9.56 14.21
N TYR A 146 5.18 -8.90 13.50
CA TYR A 146 4.34 -7.85 14.07
C TYR A 146 2.89 -8.27 14.34
N PHE A 147 2.39 -9.34 13.72
CA PHE A 147 1.02 -9.82 13.88
C PHE A 147 0.95 -11.18 14.55
N ASN A 148 -0.02 -11.34 15.45
CA ASN A 148 -0.24 -12.59 16.18
C ASN A 148 -1.00 -13.59 15.30
N HIS A 149 -0.26 -14.41 14.58
CA HIS A 149 -0.80 -15.48 13.74
C HIS A 149 -0.34 -16.83 14.31
N PRO A 150 -1.22 -17.57 14.99
CA PRO A 150 -0.85 -18.85 15.61
C PRO A 150 -0.25 -19.83 14.59
N GLY A 151 0.85 -20.44 14.94
CA GLY A 151 1.54 -21.40 14.07
C GLY A 151 2.33 -20.79 12.91
N TRP A 152 2.46 -19.47 12.86
CA TRP A 152 3.25 -18.81 11.81
C TRP A 152 4.74 -19.19 11.90
N GLN A 153 5.27 -19.57 10.75
CA GLN A 153 6.71 -19.81 10.58
C GLN A 153 7.23 -18.94 9.45
N ALA A 154 8.38 -18.31 9.66
CA ALA A 154 9.02 -17.49 8.65
C ALA A 154 9.43 -18.30 7.42
N ILE A 155 9.40 -17.67 6.26
CA ILE A 155 9.95 -18.21 5.01
C ILE A 155 11.47 -18.13 5.08
N LYS A 156 12.17 -19.24 4.83
CA LYS A 156 13.65 -19.22 4.70
C LYS A 156 14.01 -18.50 3.41
N LEU A 157 14.69 -17.38 3.53
CA LEU A 157 15.19 -16.63 2.37
C LEU A 157 16.50 -17.28 1.88
N PRO A 158 16.74 -17.28 0.55
CA PRO A 158 18.03 -17.69 0.02
C PRO A 158 19.12 -16.70 0.47
N GLN A 159 20.31 -17.24 0.68
CA GLN A 159 21.51 -16.47 1.01
C GLN A 159 22.15 -15.92 -0.26
#